data_13bbd304050e4a86b3f4152a109e9eef
#
_entry.id   13bbd304050e4a86b3f4152a109e9eef
#
_cell.length_a   1.000
_cell.length_b   1.000
_cell.length_c   1.000
_cell.angle_alpha   90.00
_cell.angle_beta   90.00
_cell.angle_gamma   90.00
#
_symmetry.space_group_name_H-M   'P 1'
#
loop_
_entity.id
_entity.type
_entity.pdbx_description
1 polymer ?
#
loop_
_entity_poly.entity_id
_entity_poly.type
_entity_poly.pdbx_seq_one_letter_code
_entity_poly.pdbx_strand_id
1 'polypeptide(L)'
;MPHNRSKEEFHDFVRKLEQQALETAEERHPIYIKAGLKDARLVLDVGCGSGVVTKDVAMHTNGYVIALDDSPDMLEVAKQVLHGMDVEIVVGDAHMLPFADNTFDIAICNLFLMWVKDPQKVVNEMARVIKHGGKVVATLEPDFGAKIHWPPYPKVDEIFAGKAIRNRGGDPYIGRKLRMLFVRAGLKTEVGIGNKRIWSCEEDKASYIRARDFYWKVLRREGLSEEEIKDWEEKHLKSIEEGIEFNFFPQFYAIGIKP
;
A
#
# COMPACT_ATOMS: atom_id res chain seq x y z
N MET A 1 12.32 -0.44 7.39
CA MET A 1 12.29 -1.82 6.83
C MET A 1 13.23 -2.72 7.62
N PRO A 2 12.95 -3.99 7.91
CA PRO A 2 13.91 -4.85 8.62
C PRO A 2 15.12 -5.14 7.73
N HIS A 3 16.30 -4.71 8.17
CA HIS A 3 17.60 -4.81 7.50
C HIS A 3 18.22 -6.24 7.43
N ASN A 4 17.44 -7.31 7.59
CA ASN A 4 17.98 -8.66 7.73
C ASN A 4 17.30 -9.69 6.82
N ARG A 5 17.04 -9.33 5.57
CA ARG A 5 16.59 -10.29 4.54
C ARG A 5 17.79 -10.81 3.76
N SER A 6 17.77 -12.10 3.37
CA SER A 6 18.68 -12.59 2.34
C SER A 6 18.40 -11.87 1.01
N LYS A 7 19.37 -11.87 0.09
CA LYS A 7 19.18 -11.28 -1.25
C LYS A 7 17.96 -11.89 -1.97
N GLU A 8 17.78 -13.20 -1.85
CA GLU A 8 16.64 -13.92 -2.45
C GLU A 8 15.31 -13.49 -1.84
N GLU A 9 15.23 -13.42 -0.51
CA GLU A 9 14.03 -12.93 0.20
C GLU A 9 13.69 -11.46 -0.14
N PHE A 10 14.71 -10.64 -0.41
CA PHE A 10 14.53 -9.27 -0.86
C PHE A 10 13.95 -9.22 -2.27
N HIS A 11 14.51 -9.98 -3.22
CA HIS A 11 13.98 -10.05 -4.59
C HIS A 11 12.56 -10.60 -4.64
N ASP A 12 12.23 -11.62 -3.85
CA ASP A 12 10.87 -12.15 -3.74
C ASP A 12 9.89 -11.11 -3.19
N PHE A 13 10.32 -10.33 -2.22
CA PHE A 13 9.52 -9.25 -1.67
C PHE A 13 9.27 -8.15 -2.70
N VAL A 14 10.30 -7.72 -3.42
CA VAL A 14 10.17 -6.74 -4.51
C VAL A 14 9.18 -7.22 -5.56
N ARG A 15 9.33 -8.44 -6.08
CA ARG A 15 8.41 -9.01 -7.08
C ARG A 15 6.95 -9.00 -6.61
N LYS A 16 6.69 -9.30 -5.32
CA LYS A 16 5.33 -9.24 -4.76
C LYS A 16 4.77 -7.83 -4.71
N LEU A 17 5.58 -6.84 -4.34
CA LEU A 17 5.17 -5.44 -4.35
C LEU A 17 4.85 -4.95 -5.77
N GLU A 18 5.69 -5.32 -6.73
CA GLU A 18 5.50 -4.98 -8.15
C GLU A 18 4.21 -5.60 -8.68
N GLN A 19 3.99 -6.88 -8.43
CA GLN A 19 2.76 -7.56 -8.83
C GLN A 19 1.53 -6.91 -8.19
N GLN A 20 1.55 -6.65 -6.88
CA GLN A 20 0.46 -5.97 -6.19
C GLN A 20 0.19 -4.58 -6.79
N ALA A 21 1.23 -3.82 -7.11
CA ALA A 21 1.09 -2.51 -7.70
C ALA A 21 0.44 -2.56 -9.10
N LEU A 22 0.77 -3.57 -9.91
CA LEU A 22 0.17 -3.79 -11.23
C LEU A 22 -1.30 -4.24 -11.11
N GLU A 23 -1.58 -5.19 -10.24
CA GLU A 23 -2.94 -5.74 -10.02
C GLU A 23 -3.92 -4.67 -9.49
N THR A 24 -3.42 -3.63 -8.82
CA THR A 24 -4.24 -2.56 -8.24
C THR A 24 -4.14 -1.22 -9.00
N ALA A 25 -3.62 -1.23 -10.22
CA ALA A 25 -3.46 0.00 -11.00
C ALA A 25 -4.82 0.64 -11.36
N GLU A 26 -5.77 -0.18 -11.80
CA GLU A 26 -7.10 0.29 -12.19
C GLU A 26 -7.88 0.91 -11.02
N GLU A 27 -7.66 0.45 -9.80
CA GLU A 27 -8.26 1.02 -8.60
C GLU A 27 -7.67 2.39 -8.22
N ARG A 28 -6.41 2.67 -8.59
CA ARG A 28 -5.75 3.96 -8.34
C ARG A 28 -6.14 5.04 -9.34
N HIS A 29 -6.37 4.68 -10.61
CA HIS A 29 -6.62 5.65 -11.67
C HIS A 29 -7.81 6.59 -11.39
N PRO A 30 -8.97 6.14 -10.91
CA PRO A 30 -10.06 7.04 -10.51
C PRO A 30 -9.66 8.01 -9.40
N ILE A 31 -8.77 7.59 -8.48
CA ILE A 31 -8.27 8.44 -7.40
C ILE A 31 -7.34 9.52 -7.96
N TYR A 32 -6.48 9.19 -8.93
CA TYR A 32 -5.61 10.14 -9.63
C TYR A 32 -6.42 11.22 -10.35
N ILE A 33 -7.47 10.81 -11.08
CA ILE A 33 -8.39 11.74 -11.77
C ILE A 33 -9.03 12.69 -10.76
N LYS A 34 -9.55 12.16 -9.66
CA LYS A 34 -10.20 12.93 -8.58
C LYS A 34 -9.21 13.88 -7.88
N ALA A 35 -7.99 13.46 -7.71
CA ALA A 35 -6.92 14.29 -7.18
C ALA A 35 -6.48 15.40 -8.17
N GLY A 36 -6.80 15.29 -9.45
CA GLY A 36 -6.33 16.20 -10.49
C GLY A 36 -4.85 16.00 -10.80
N LEU A 37 -4.37 14.75 -10.70
CA LEU A 37 -2.95 14.41 -10.89
C LEU A 37 -2.43 14.86 -12.26
N LYS A 38 -3.24 14.77 -13.30
CA LYS A 38 -2.87 15.15 -14.68
C LYS A 38 -2.37 16.58 -14.80
N ASP A 39 -2.95 17.51 -14.02
CA ASP A 39 -2.66 18.95 -14.11
C ASP A 39 -1.63 19.41 -13.06
N ALA A 40 -1.17 18.50 -12.20
CA ALA A 40 -0.12 18.78 -11.21
C ALA A 40 1.22 18.99 -11.95
N ARG A 41 1.94 20.06 -11.59
CA ARG A 41 3.25 20.39 -12.18
C ARG A 41 4.40 19.73 -11.42
N LEU A 42 4.25 19.55 -10.11
CA LEU A 42 5.27 18.95 -9.26
C LEU A 42 4.59 18.02 -8.25
N VAL A 43 4.91 16.74 -8.34
CA VAL A 43 4.34 15.66 -7.54
C VAL A 43 5.42 15.02 -6.69
N LEU A 44 5.13 14.76 -5.41
CA LEU A 44 5.98 13.99 -4.51
C LEU A 44 5.33 12.64 -4.25
N ASP A 45 6.01 11.55 -4.57
CA ASP A 45 5.62 10.18 -4.16
C ASP A 45 6.40 9.80 -2.90
N VAL A 46 5.69 9.64 -1.79
CA VAL A 46 6.25 9.39 -0.45
C VAL A 46 6.16 7.91 -0.10
N GLY A 47 7.32 7.28 0.13
CA GLY A 47 7.42 5.85 0.32
C GLY A 47 7.30 5.09 -1.01
N CYS A 48 8.06 5.53 -2.01
CA CYS A 48 7.98 5.05 -3.39
C CYS A 48 8.38 3.57 -3.57
N GLY A 49 9.11 3.00 -2.61
CA GLY A 49 9.57 1.62 -2.63
C GLY A 49 10.33 1.28 -3.92
N SER A 50 9.85 0.25 -4.66
CA SER A 50 10.45 -0.19 -5.94
C SER A 50 10.20 0.74 -7.12
N GLY A 51 9.42 1.80 -6.95
CA GLY A 51 9.13 2.77 -8.02
C GLY A 51 8.02 2.36 -9.00
N VAL A 52 7.39 1.19 -8.85
CA VAL A 52 6.32 0.74 -9.78
C VAL A 52 5.10 1.66 -9.71
N VAL A 53 4.69 2.07 -8.52
CA VAL A 53 3.59 3.05 -8.35
C VAL A 53 4.04 4.44 -8.81
N THR A 54 5.28 4.83 -8.55
CA THR A 54 5.85 6.09 -9.06
C THR A 54 5.79 6.16 -10.59
N LYS A 55 6.13 5.05 -11.26
CA LYS A 55 6.00 4.92 -12.73
C LYS A 55 4.57 5.16 -13.18
N ASP A 56 3.59 4.54 -12.51
CA ASP A 56 2.16 4.72 -12.79
C ASP A 56 1.74 6.19 -12.57
N VAL A 57 2.17 6.83 -11.46
CA VAL A 57 1.95 8.26 -11.20
C VAL A 57 2.54 9.14 -12.30
N ALA A 58 3.80 8.89 -12.70
CA ALA A 58 4.48 9.66 -13.74
C ALA A 58 3.81 9.54 -15.11
N MET A 59 3.19 8.39 -15.42
CA MET A 59 2.41 8.20 -16.66
C MET A 59 1.06 8.93 -16.64
N HIS A 60 0.56 9.33 -15.46
CA HIS A 60 -0.73 9.99 -15.30
C HIS A 60 -0.65 11.49 -14.98
N THR A 61 0.56 12.05 -14.89
CA THR A 61 0.77 13.49 -14.74
C THR A 61 1.52 14.08 -15.94
N ASN A 62 1.26 15.36 -16.23
CA ASN A 62 2.06 16.14 -17.17
C ASN A 62 3.25 16.85 -16.49
N GLY A 63 3.36 16.69 -15.17
CA GLY A 63 4.36 17.34 -14.35
C GLY A 63 5.58 16.48 -14.06
N TYR A 64 6.46 17.04 -13.25
CA TYR A 64 7.67 16.39 -12.76
C TYR A 64 7.36 15.60 -11.48
N VAL A 65 7.95 14.43 -11.33
CA VAL A 65 7.74 13.57 -10.15
C VAL A 65 9.04 13.43 -9.36
N ILE A 66 8.95 13.61 -8.05
CA ILE A 66 10.02 13.27 -7.12
C ILE A 66 9.56 12.05 -6.32
N ALA A 67 10.39 10.99 -6.32
CA ALA A 67 10.15 9.73 -5.60
C ALA A 67 11.04 9.67 -4.36
N LEU A 68 10.46 9.51 -3.17
CA LEU A 68 11.20 9.46 -1.92
C LEU A 68 10.95 8.15 -1.17
N ASP A 69 12.04 7.53 -0.70
CA ASP A 69 12.00 6.38 0.23
C ASP A 69 13.21 6.42 1.16
N ASP A 70 13.12 5.80 2.33
CA ASP A 70 14.22 5.71 3.31
C ASP A 70 15.13 4.50 3.09
N SER A 71 14.76 3.58 2.19
CA SER A 71 15.48 2.34 1.91
C SER A 71 16.38 2.46 0.67
N PRO A 72 17.71 2.52 0.83
CA PRO A 72 18.63 2.53 -0.31
C PRO A 72 18.46 1.33 -1.24
N ASP A 73 18.19 0.14 -0.67
CA ASP A 73 18.00 -1.09 -1.45
C ASP A 73 16.77 -1.01 -2.36
N MET A 74 15.67 -0.43 -1.85
CA MET A 74 14.45 -0.21 -2.65
C MET A 74 14.70 0.85 -3.73
N LEU A 75 15.46 1.89 -3.42
CA LEU A 75 15.77 2.94 -4.40
C LEU A 75 16.70 2.46 -5.52
N GLU A 76 17.58 1.48 -5.29
CA GLU A 76 18.33 0.84 -6.38
C GLU A 76 17.40 0.09 -7.35
N VAL A 77 16.33 -0.54 -6.86
CA VAL A 77 15.30 -1.13 -7.71
C VAL A 77 14.52 -0.03 -8.45
N ALA A 78 14.12 1.02 -7.73
CA ALA A 78 13.38 2.15 -8.30
C ALA A 78 14.15 2.82 -9.45
N LYS A 79 15.47 2.98 -9.33
CA LYS A 79 16.33 3.51 -10.42
C LYS A 79 16.22 2.67 -11.71
N GLN A 80 16.12 1.35 -11.57
CA GLN A 80 15.96 0.45 -12.72
C GLN A 80 14.55 0.56 -13.33
N VAL A 81 13.52 0.56 -12.49
CA VAL A 81 12.10 0.65 -12.91
C VAL A 81 11.79 1.99 -13.58
N LEU A 82 12.38 3.07 -13.08
CA LEU A 82 12.16 4.44 -13.53
C LEU A 82 13.18 4.92 -14.57
N HIS A 83 14.06 4.02 -15.03
CA HIS A 83 15.07 4.37 -16.03
C HIS A 83 14.46 4.97 -17.31
N GLY A 84 14.96 6.11 -17.73
CA GLY A 84 14.48 6.83 -18.92
C GLY A 84 13.19 7.63 -18.71
N MET A 85 12.68 7.72 -17.47
CA MET A 85 11.57 8.60 -17.12
C MET A 85 12.07 9.90 -16.47
N ASP A 86 11.27 10.95 -16.58
CA ASP A 86 11.55 12.24 -15.94
C ASP A 86 11.10 12.23 -14.46
N VAL A 87 11.84 11.45 -13.66
CA VAL A 87 11.58 11.23 -12.23
C VAL A 87 12.89 11.38 -11.46
N GLU A 88 12.89 12.24 -10.44
CA GLU A 88 14.00 12.35 -9.48
C GLU A 88 13.80 11.38 -8.31
N ILE A 89 14.88 10.72 -7.91
CA ILE A 89 14.87 9.78 -6.78
C ILE A 89 15.66 10.38 -5.61
N VAL A 90 15.01 10.48 -4.46
CA VAL A 90 15.56 11.09 -3.24
C VAL A 90 15.52 10.08 -2.09
N VAL A 91 16.64 9.92 -1.39
CA VAL A 91 16.69 9.20 -0.10
C VAL A 91 16.21 10.16 0.98
N GLY A 92 15.20 9.77 1.77
CA GLY A 92 14.71 10.63 2.85
C GLY A 92 13.71 9.94 3.78
N ASP A 93 13.61 10.47 5.00
CA ASP A 93 12.63 10.03 6.00
C ASP A 93 11.32 10.83 5.82
N ALA A 94 10.23 10.12 5.61
CA ALA A 94 8.92 10.72 5.48
C ALA A 94 8.43 11.46 6.74
N HIS A 95 9.01 11.16 7.92
CA HIS A 95 8.72 11.89 9.15
C HIS A 95 9.41 13.27 9.22
N MET A 96 10.33 13.55 8.28
CA MET A 96 11.04 14.81 8.15
C MET A 96 11.45 15.02 6.68
N LEU A 97 10.46 15.37 5.84
CA LEU A 97 10.68 15.53 4.40
C LEU A 97 11.70 16.64 4.10
N PRO A 98 12.76 16.35 3.28
CA PRO A 98 13.84 17.28 3.01
C PRO A 98 13.46 18.35 1.97
N PHE A 99 12.23 18.85 2.05
CA PHE A 99 11.70 19.84 1.11
C PHE A 99 11.15 21.06 1.88
N ALA A 100 11.17 22.21 1.22
CA ALA A 100 10.59 23.44 1.75
C ALA A 100 9.06 23.37 1.83
N ASP A 101 8.47 24.21 2.67
CA ASP A 101 7.03 24.38 2.74
C ASP A 101 6.47 24.84 1.38
N ASN A 102 5.23 24.41 1.07
CA ASN A 102 4.49 24.89 -0.11
C ASN A 102 5.23 24.67 -1.45
N THR A 103 5.89 23.54 -1.59
CA THR A 103 6.68 23.19 -2.79
C THR A 103 5.85 22.44 -3.83
N PHE A 104 5.10 21.41 -3.41
CA PHE A 104 4.43 20.48 -4.30
C PHE A 104 2.96 20.84 -4.57
N ASP A 105 2.46 20.46 -5.73
CA ASP A 105 1.03 20.54 -6.02
C ASP A 105 0.29 19.35 -5.41
N ILE A 106 0.94 18.17 -5.46
CA ILE A 106 0.42 16.92 -4.86
C ILE A 106 1.55 16.19 -4.13
N ALA A 107 1.25 15.71 -2.92
CA ALA A 107 2.04 14.68 -2.23
C ALA A 107 1.17 13.42 -2.14
N ILE A 108 1.66 12.31 -2.71
CA ILE A 108 0.91 11.05 -2.82
C ILE A 108 1.66 9.93 -2.10
N CYS A 109 0.95 8.97 -1.53
CA CYS A 109 1.49 7.70 -1.05
C CYS A 109 0.54 6.54 -1.35
N ASN A 110 1.07 5.30 -1.41
CA ASN A 110 0.30 4.09 -1.69
C ASN A 110 0.77 2.93 -0.82
N LEU A 111 -0.14 2.31 -0.05
CA LEU A 111 0.16 1.18 0.85
C LEU A 111 1.36 1.46 1.77
N PHE A 112 1.47 2.69 2.23
CA PHE A 112 2.66 3.20 2.91
C PHE A 112 2.40 3.54 4.40
N LEU A 113 1.30 4.25 4.70
CA LEU A 113 1.04 4.74 6.06
C LEU A 113 0.91 3.62 7.09
N MET A 114 0.55 2.42 6.67
CA MET A 114 0.49 1.26 7.56
C MET A 114 1.87 0.81 8.09
N TRP A 115 2.97 1.21 7.44
CA TRP A 115 4.32 0.77 7.80
C TRP A 115 5.10 1.77 8.65
N VAL A 116 4.64 3.01 8.75
CA VAL A 116 5.35 4.07 9.45
C VAL A 116 5.01 4.09 10.95
N LYS A 117 5.97 4.48 11.78
CA LYS A 117 5.80 4.51 13.24
C LYS A 117 4.82 5.58 13.70
N ASP A 118 4.86 6.76 13.06
CA ASP A 118 4.01 7.90 13.36
C ASP A 118 3.34 8.41 12.07
N PRO A 119 2.22 7.81 11.66
CA PRO A 119 1.51 8.22 10.46
C PRO A 119 0.97 9.66 10.56
N GLN A 120 0.69 10.18 11.76
CA GLN A 120 0.25 11.56 11.91
C GLN A 120 1.38 12.53 11.54
N LYS A 121 2.60 12.27 12.00
CA LYS A 121 3.75 13.09 11.65
C LYS A 121 4.03 13.08 10.16
N VAL A 122 3.94 11.92 9.52
CA VAL A 122 4.10 11.80 8.06
C VAL A 122 3.05 12.61 7.31
N VAL A 123 1.77 12.50 7.67
CA VAL A 123 0.70 13.28 7.01
C VAL A 123 0.86 14.78 7.26
N ASN A 124 1.33 15.18 8.45
CA ASN A 124 1.66 16.59 8.72
C ASN A 124 2.78 17.11 7.82
N GLU A 125 3.84 16.33 7.60
CA GLU A 125 4.94 16.67 6.69
C GLU A 125 4.46 16.75 5.23
N MET A 126 3.65 15.78 4.79
CA MET A 126 3.03 15.84 3.46
C MET A 126 2.17 17.12 3.31
N ALA A 127 1.39 17.49 4.34
CA ALA A 127 0.60 18.72 4.34
C ALA A 127 1.47 19.99 4.38
N ARG A 128 2.63 19.95 5.05
CA ARG A 128 3.57 21.08 5.09
C ARG A 128 4.13 21.38 3.71
N VAL A 129 4.59 20.35 3.01
CA VAL A 129 5.31 20.52 1.74
C VAL A 129 4.41 20.81 0.54
N ILE A 130 3.10 20.56 0.61
CA ILE A 130 2.18 20.96 -0.47
C ILE A 130 1.81 22.44 -0.37
N LYS A 131 1.54 23.04 -1.53
CA LYS A 131 1.04 24.42 -1.67
C LYS A 131 -0.36 24.59 -1.09
N HIS A 132 -0.78 25.82 -0.81
CA HIS A 132 -2.19 26.14 -0.60
C HIS A 132 -2.98 25.77 -1.84
N GLY A 133 -4.13 25.11 -1.67
CA GLY A 133 -4.90 24.49 -2.75
C GLY A 133 -4.34 23.14 -3.26
N GLY A 134 -3.11 22.80 -2.86
CA GLY A 134 -2.50 21.50 -3.16
C GLY A 134 -3.15 20.35 -2.39
N LYS A 135 -2.80 19.13 -2.73
CA LYS A 135 -3.45 17.93 -2.19
C LYS A 135 -2.47 16.92 -1.61
N VAL A 136 -2.82 16.36 -0.45
CA VAL A 136 -2.25 15.11 0.05
C VAL A 136 -3.17 13.97 -0.39
N VAL A 137 -2.61 12.90 -0.93
CA VAL A 137 -3.35 11.74 -1.44
C VAL A 137 -2.78 10.46 -0.86
N ALA A 138 -3.58 9.71 -0.11
CA ALA A 138 -3.32 8.31 0.20
C ALA A 138 -4.23 7.47 -0.70
N THR A 139 -3.68 6.59 -1.54
CA THR A 139 -4.47 5.95 -2.59
C THR A 139 -5.18 4.68 -2.13
N LEU A 140 -4.46 3.69 -1.62
CA LEU A 140 -5.01 2.37 -1.27
C LEU A 140 -4.47 1.91 0.08
N GLU A 141 -4.87 2.57 1.17
CA GLU A 141 -4.46 2.14 2.50
C GLU A 141 -5.40 1.06 3.04
N PRO A 142 -4.88 -0.09 3.49
CA PRO A 142 -5.69 -1.22 3.88
C PRO A 142 -6.31 -1.04 5.27
N ASP A 143 -7.41 -1.73 5.48
CA ASP A 143 -7.96 -1.98 6.80
C ASP A 143 -8.22 -3.48 6.98
N PHE A 144 -7.29 -4.18 7.59
CA PHE A 144 -7.38 -5.62 7.80
C PHE A 144 -8.53 -6.02 8.73
N GLY A 145 -9.00 -5.10 9.57
CA GLY A 145 -10.17 -5.32 10.42
C GLY A 145 -11.51 -5.13 9.71
N ALA A 146 -11.49 -4.68 8.45
CA ALA A 146 -12.67 -4.57 7.60
C ALA A 146 -12.75 -5.70 6.55
N LYS A 147 -11.81 -6.66 6.58
CA LYS A 147 -11.87 -7.86 5.74
C LYS A 147 -13.09 -8.69 6.11
N ILE A 148 -13.85 -9.09 5.10
CA ILE A 148 -14.95 -10.06 5.23
C ILE A 148 -14.56 -11.30 4.44
N HIS A 149 -14.61 -12.45 5.13
CA HIS A 149 -14.19 -13.72 4.57
C HIS A 149 -15.17 -14.83 4.97
N TRP A 150 -15.55 -15.68 4.02
CA TRP A 150 -16.40 -16.84 4.24
C TRP A 150 -15.96 -18.01 3.33
N PRO A 151 -15.85 -19.24 3.84
CA PRO A 151 -16.02 -19.67 5.24
C PRO A 151 -14.99 -19.05 6.19
N PRO A 152 -15.31 -18.84 7.49
CA PRO A 152 -14.37 -18.27 8.44
C PRO A 152 -13.28 -19.29 8.83
N TYR A 153 -12.03 -18.82 8.88
CA TYR A 153 -10.88 -19.59 9.38
C TYR A 153 -10.22 -18.82 10.54
N PRO A 154 -10.82 -18.81 11.75
CA PRO A 154 -10.52 -17.81 12.79
C PRO A 154 -9.05 -17.62 13.11
N LYS A 155 -8.26 -18.70 13.23
CA LYS A 155 -6.81 -18.63 13.50
C LYS A 155 -6.06 -18.00 12.34
N VAL A 156 -6.38 -18.40 11.12
CA VAL A 156 -5.75 -17.89 9.89
C VAL A 156 -6.17 -16.45 9.64
N ASP A 157 -7.44 -16.17 9.79
CA ASP A 157 -7.99 -14.82 9.65
C ASP A 157 -7.35 -13.84 10.65
N GLU A 158 -7.15 -14.24 11.91
CA GLU A 158 -6.45 -13.42 12.93
C GLU A 158 -5.00 -13.11 12.51
N ILE A 159 -4.28 -14.11 11.99
CA ILE A 159 -2.90 -13.91 11.53
C ILE A 159 -2.86 -12.91 10.38
N PHE A 160 -3.71 -13.08 9.39
CA PHE A 160 -3.79 -12.20 8.23
C PHE A 160 -4.60 -10.91 8.48
N ALA A 161 -5.35 -10.81 9.61
CA ALA A 161 -5.94 -9.56 10.07
C ALA A 161 -4.90 -8.55 10.64
N GLY A 162 -3.65 -8.71 10.25
CA GLY A 162 -2.59 -7.74 10.50
C GLY A 162 -1.65 -8.08 11.65
N LYS A 163 -1.68 -9.29 12.23
CA LYS A 163 -0.68 -9.72 13.23
C LYS A 163 0.74 -9.56 12.69
N ALA A 164 0.97 -9.99 11.45
CA ALA A 164 2.27 -9.87 10.80
C ALA A 164 2.73 -8.40 10.59
N ILE A 165 1.78 -7.47 10.44
CA ILE A 165 2.05 -6.03 10.32
C ILE A 165 2.38 -5.47 11.71
N ARG A 166 1.56 -5.77 12.73
CA ARG A 166 1.80 -5.35 14.12
C ARG A 166 3.15 -5.83 14.64
N ASN A 167 3.55 -7.07 14.34
CA ASN A 167 4.84 -7.62 14.74
C ASN A 167 6.04 -6.87 14.13
N ARG A 168 5.80 -6.06 13.09
CA ARG A 168 6.79 -5.17 12.46
C ARG A 168 6.64 -3.70 12.90
N GLY A 169 5.78 -3.42 13.88
CA GLY A 169 5.50 -2.07 14.37
C GLY A 169 4.58 -1.23 13.49
N GLY A 170 3.94 -1.84 12.52
CA GLY A 170 2.98 -1.18 11.64
C GLY A 170 1.55 -1.17 12.19
N ASP A 171 0.67 -0.43 11.53
CA ASP A 171 -0.75 -0.30 11.87
C ASP A 171 -1.64 -0.95 10.80
N PRO A 172 -2.19 -2.17 11.05
CA PRO A 172 -3.02 -2.87 10.08
C PRO A 172 -4.41 -2.24 9.88
N TYR A 173 -4.77 -1.25 10.69
CA TYR A 173 -6.07 -0.58 10.66
C TYR A 173 -5.97 0.87 10.17
N ILE A 174 -4.97 1.19 9.39
CA ILE A 174 -4.68 2.56 8.96
C ILE A 174 -5.81 3.14 8.09
N GLY A 175 -6.47 2.31 7.28
CA GLY A 175 -7.54 2.74 6.39
C GLY A 175 -8.67 3.49 7.10
N ARG A 176 -9.17 2.96 8.24
CA ARG A 176 -10.21 3.62 9.06
C ARG A 176 -9.74 4.91 9.75
N LYS A 177 -8.43 5.13 9.84
CA LYS A 177 -7.82 6.30 10.50
C LYS A 177 -7.52 7.45 9.55
N LEU A 178 -7.59 7.24 8.25
CA LEU A 178 -7.21 8.24 7.24
C LEU A 178 -7.90 9.60 7.47
N ARG A 179 -9.24 9.60 7.68
CA ARG A 179 -9.97 10.84 7.95
C ARG A 179 -9.41 11.60 9.16
N MET A 180 -9.15 10.88 10.25
CA MET A 180 -8.60 11.51 11.46
C MET A 180 -7.22 12.12 11.21
N LEU A 181 -6.33 11.38 10.54
CA LEU A 181 -4.96 11.81 10.25
C LEU A 181 -4.95 13.08 9.38
N PHE A 182 -5.74 13.09 8.32
CA PHE A 182 -5.81 14.19 7.37
C PHE A 182 -6.46 15.44 7.96
N VAL A 183 -7.58 15.28 8.70
CA VAL A 183 -8.24 16.40 9.38
C VAL A 183 -7.33 17.02 10.45
N ARG A 184 -6.61 16.20 11.22
CA ARG A 184 -5.64 16.70 12.21
C ARG A 184 -4.45 17.41 11.58
N ALA A 185 -4.11 17.11 10.33
CA ALA A 185 -3.11 17.85 9.56
C ALA A 185 -3.66 19.16 8.95
N GLY A 186 -4.90 19.55 9.26
CA GLY A 186 -5.51 20.80 8.79
C GLY A 186 -6.09 20.73 7.38
N LEU A 187 -6.27 19.51 6.82
CA LEU A 187 -6.72 19.33 5.45
C LEU A 187 -8.25 19.21 5.37
N LYS A 188 -8.86 19.79 4.34
CA LYS A 188 -10.25 19.47 3.95
C LYS A 188 -10.26 18.08 3.31
N THR A 189 -10.87 17.11 3.99
CA THR A 189 -10.64 15.69 3.71
C THR A 189 -11.87 14.99 3.16
N GLU A 190 -11.69 14.31 2.03
CA GLU A 190 -12.57 13.27 1.52
C GLU A 190 -11.92 11.90 1.74
N VAL A 191 -12.73 10.89 2.12
CA VAL A 191 -12.30 9.49 2.26
C VAL A 191 -13.31 8.61 1.54
N GLY A 192 -12.82 7.59 0.84
CA GLY A 192 -13.66 6.61 0.17
C GLY A 192 -12.99 5.24 0.08
N ILE A 193 -13.69 4.31 -0.56
CA ILE A 193 -13.18 2.97 -0.84
C ILE A 193 -12.52 3.01 -2.22
N GLY A 194 -11.23 2.75 -2.26
CA GLY A 194 -10.44 2.64 -3.48
C GLY A 194 -10.60 1.27 -4.12
N ASN A 195 -10.33 0.20 -3.36
CA ASN A 195 -10.58 -1.16 -3.81
C ASN A 195 -11.82 -1.71 -3.10
N LYS A 196 -12.85 -2.00 -3.87
CA LYS A 196 -14.12 -2.58 -3.41
C LYS A 196 -14.42 -3.93 -4.08
N ARG A 197 -13.41 -4.57 -4.64
CA ARG A 197 -13.55 -5.83 -5.38
C ARG A 197 -13.91 -6.97 -4.44
N ILE A 198 -14.93 -7.73 -4.84
CA ILE A 198 -15.19 -9.07 -4.33
C ILE A 198 -14.52 -10.02 -5.30
N TRP A 199 -13.64 -10.87 -4.82
CA TRP A 199 -12.91 -11.80 -5.67
C TRP A 199 -13.82 -12.95 -6.12
N SER A 200 -13.66 -13.41 -7.35
CA SER A 200 -14.25 -14.66 -7.81
C SER A 200 -13.46 -15.84 -7.26
N CYS A 201 -14.09 -17.02 -7.21
CA CYS A 201 -13.39 -18.24 -6.76
C CYS A 201 -12.19 -18.60 -7.64
N GLU A 202 -12.23 -18.33 -8.95
CA GLU A 202 -11.09 -18.53 -9.86
C GLU A 202 -9.93 -17.59 -9.51
N GLU A 203 -10.22 -16.33 -9.19
CA GLU A 203 -9.22 -15.34 -8.77
C GLU A 203 -8.60 -15.71 -7.42
N ASP A 204 -9.42 -16.16 -6.46
CA ASP A 204 -8.96 -16.63 -5.16
C ASP A 204 -8.05 -17.86 -5.34
N LYS A 205 -8.44 -18.84 -6.16
CA LYS A 205 -7.63 -20.02 -6.46
C LYS A 205 -6.29 -19.65 -7.10
N ALA A 206 -6.33 -18.80 -8.12
CA ALA A 206 -5.12 -18.36 -8.81
C ALA A 206 -4.18 -17.58 -7.88
N SER A 207 -4.73 -16.69 -7.04
CA SER A 207 -3.99 -15.92 -6.03
C SER A 207 -3.38 -16.85 -4.98
N TYR A 208 -4.16 -17.79 -4.46
CA TYR A 208 -3.68 -18.75 -3.48
C TYR A 208 -2.53 -19.62 -4.03
N ILE A 209 -2.68 -20.19 -5.22
CA ILE A 209 -1.65 -21.03 -5.85
C ILE A 209 -0.33 -20.25 -6.00
N ARG A 210 -0.39 -18.98 -6.47
CA ARG A 210 0.79 -18.12 -6.60
C ARG A 210 1.45 -17.79 -5.26
N ALA A 211 0.67 -17.67 -4.20
CA ALA A 211 1.13 -17.23 -2.88
C ALA A 211 1.24 -18.38 -1.86
N ARG A 212 1.00 -19.62 -2.24
CA ARG A 212 0.93 -20.79 -1.34
C ARG A 212 2.12 -20.88 -0.39
N ASP A 213 3.33 -20.83 -0.91
CA ASP A 213 4.55 -20.93 -0.09
C ASP A 213 4.69 -19.77 0.90
N PHE A 214 4.23 -18.59 0.49
CA PHE A 214 4.18 -17.43 1.39
C PHE A 214 3.16 -17.64 2.53
N TYR A 215 1.96 -18.12 2.23
CA TYR A 215 0.95 -18.43 3.25
C TYR A 215 1.50 -19.46 4.23
N TRP A 216 2.05 -20.55 3.75
CA TRP A 216 2.65 -21.61 4.57
C TRP A 216 3.77 -21.07 5.45
N LYS A 217 4.71 -20.27 4.91
CA LYS A 217 5.82 -19.66 5.66
C LYS A 217 5.31 -18.72 6.75
N VAL A 218 4.29 -17.93 6.47
CA VAL A 218 3.69 -17.01 7.46
C VAL A 218 2.99 -17.80 8.57
N LEU A 219 2.14 -18.77 8.23
CA LEU A 219 1.37 -19.54 9.20
C LEU A 219 2.28 -20.34 10.15
N ARG A 220 3.33 -20.99 9.63
CA ARG A 220 4.36 -21.65 10.44
C ARG A 220 5.04 -20.67 11.41
N ARG A 221 5.46 -19.53 10.91
CA ARG A 221 6.13 -18.51 11.75
C ARG A 221 5.21 -17.98 12.85
N GLU A 222 3.93 -17.92 12.60
CA GLU A 222 2.93 -17.44 13.56
C GLU A 222 2.42 -18.57 14.50
N GLY A 223 2.99 -19.79 14.38
CA GLY A 223 2.85 -20.87 15.33
C GLY A 223 1.79 -21.93 15.01
N LEU A 224 1.29 -22.00 13.77
CA LEU A 224 0.43 -23.10 13.34
C LEU A 224 1.27 -24.35 13.03
N SER A 225 0.76 -25.50 13.43
CA SER A 225 1.35 -26.80 13.07
C SER A 225 1.13 -27.13 11.59
N GLU A 226 1.95 -28.04 11.05
CA GLU A 226 1.80 -28.54 9.67
C GLU A 226 0.41 -29.13 9.42
N GLU A 227 -0.16 -29.79 10.43
CA GLU A 227 -1.48 -30.39 10.36
C GLU A 227 -2.59 -29.33 10.29
N GLU A 228 -2.51 -28.29 11.13
CA GLU A 228 -3.45 -27.15 11.10
C GLU A 228 -3.41 -26.40 9.78
N ILE A 229 -2.21 -26.24 9.19
CA ILE A 229 -2.04 -25.58 7.89
C ILE A 229 -2.64 -26.42 6.77
N LYS A 230 -2.44 -27.73 6.77
CA LYS A 230 -3.03 -28.65 5.78
C LYS A 230 -4.54 -28.70 5.89
N ASP A 231 -5.09 -28.81 7.10
CA ASP A 231 -6.54 -28.81 7.33
C ASP A 231 -7.19 -27.51 6.82
N TRP A 232 -6.56 -26.38 7.09
CA TRP A 232 -7.00 -25.10 6.54
C TRP A 232 -6.92 -25.07 5.01
N GLU A 233 -5.79 -25.51 4.41
CA GLU A 233 -5.59 -25.51 2.97
C GLU A 233 -6.64 -26.37 2.26
N GLU A 234 -6.91 -27.58 2.76
CA GLU A 234 -7.92 -28.49 2.22
C GLU A 234 -9.31 -27.85 2.25
N LYS A 235 -9.69 -27.25 3.38
CA LYS A 235 -10.98 -26.55 3.53
C LYS A 235 -11.09 -25.35 2.61
N HIS A 236 -10.03 -24.56 2.50
CA HIS A 236 -9.98 -23.38 1.64
C HIS A 236 -10.09 -23.77 0.14
N LEU A 237 -9.34 -24.74 -0.31
CA LEU A 237 -9.43 -25.21 -1.68
C LEU A 237 -10.79 -25.84 -2.00
N LYS A 238 -11.38 -26.58 -1.05
CA LYS A 238 -12.71 -27.15 -1.18
C LYS A 238 -13.79 -26.07 -1.30
N SER A 239 -13.75 -25.02 -0.48
CA SER A 239 -14.71 -23.90 -0.55
C SER A 239 -14.65 -23.16 -1.88
N ILE A 240 -13.44 -23.03 -2.46
CA ILE A 240 -13.24 -22.47 -3.79
C ILE A 240 -13.85 -23.39 -4.87
N GLU A 241 -13.62 -24.72 -4.79
CA GLU A 241 -14.17 -25.70 -5.74
C GLU A 241 -15.70 -25.78 -5.69
N GLU A 242 -16.28 -25.63 -4.50
CA GLU A 242 -17.73 -25.57 -4.28
C GLU A 242 -18.34 -24.21 -4.70
N GLY A 243 -17.51 -23.21 -5.03
CA GLY A 243 -17.97 -21.88 -5.43
C GLY A 243 -18.57 -21.05 -4.30
N ILE A 244 -18.25 -21.37 -3.02
CA ILE A 244 -18.81 -20.71 -1.84
C ILE A 244 -17.83 -19.75 -1.15
N GLU A 245 -16.61 -19.65 -1.65
CA GLU A 245 -15.60 -18.70 -1.10
C GLU A 245 -16.05 -17.27 -1.34
N PHE A 246 -16.00 -16.46 -0.28
CA PHE A 246 -16.25 -15.04 -0.34
C PHE A 246 -15.09 -14.29 0.31
N ASN A 247 -14.42 -13.48 -0.48
CA ASN A 247 -13.30 -12.68 -0.01
C ASN A 247 -13.46 -11.22 -0.43
N PHE A 248 -13.63 -10.35 0.56
CA PHE A 248 -13.70 -8.91 0.39
C PHE A 248 -12.66 -8.24 1.30
N PHE A 249 -11.70 -7.56 0.69
CA PHE A 249 -10.64 -6.85 1.40
C PHE A 249 -10.60 -5.38 0.95
N PRO A 250 -11.32 -4.49 1.63
CA PRO A 250 -11.40 -3.09 1.23
C PRO A 250 -10.09 -2.36 1.50
N GLN A 251 -9.71 -1.53 0.54
CA GLN A 251 -8.63 -0.55 0.67
C GLN A 251 -9.24 0.83 0.52
N PHE A 252 -8.81 1.76 1.37
CA PHE A 252 -9.38 3.09 1.46
C PHE A 252 -8.44 4.13 0.85
N TYR A 253 -9.02 5.18 0.29
CA TYR A 253 -8.27 6.37 -0.11
C TYR A 253 -8.66 7.57 0.75
N ALA A 254 -7.76 8.53 0.83
CA ALA A 254 -8.03 9.87 1.32
C ALA A 254 -7.43 10.91 0.38
N ILE A 255 -8.19 11.98 0.13
CA ILE A 255 -7.73 13.18 -0.55
C ILE A 255 -7.97 14.35 0.39
N GLY A 256 -6.90 15.03 0.78
CA GLY A 256 -6.93 16.19 1.65
C GLY A 256 -6.44 17.42 0.91
N ILE A 257 -7.22 18.49 0.89
CA ILE A 257 -6.88 19.77 0.28
C ILE A 257 -6.37 20.71 1.35
N LYS A 258 -5.19 21.32 1.15
CA LYS A 258 -4.66 22.37 2.04
C LYS A 258 -5.43 23.68 1.79
N PRO A 259 -6.08 24.25 2.81
CA PRO A 259 -6.85 25.48 2.66
C PRO A 259 -6.01 26.69 2.28
#